data_5a498d39709dd9a98445c80ac3f1f4ab
#
_entry.id   5a498d39709dd9a98445c80ac3f1f4ab
#
_cell.length_a   1.000
_cell.length_b   1.000
_cell.length_c   1.000
_cell.angle_alpha   90.00
_cell.angle_beta   90.00
_cell.angle_gamma   90.00
#
_symmetry.space_group_name_H-M   'P 1'
#
loop_
_entity.id
_entity.type
_entity.pdbx_description
1 polymer ?
#
loop_
_entity_poly.entity_id
_entity_poly.type
_entity_poly.pdbx_seq_one_letter_code
_entity_poly.pdbx_strand_id
1 'polypeptide(L)'
;FHLLKTYKENRKVRIYIQVMDLAASGGYYIALAGDEIIAHPTSLIGSIGVIALKVNLQELMTKVGVSWEIVKSGDKKDFMSPFRSFTKEERELFQGTIDRFHERFVTLIAENRSTLNITQVKLLADGRVFDAEQAKDLKLIDHIGYVTDTLHRIKTDLNNSNLKLVTYHRNNDFRGNIYSQFQKPTSFNLINLDLGFNPNALSPYFLYIWSP
;
A
#
# COMPACT_ATOMS: atom_id res chain seq x y z
N PHE A 1 8.83 4.18 -2.84
CA PHE A 1 10.02 3.37 -2.63
C PHE A 1 11.24 3.98 -3.32
N HIS A 2 11.25 4.05 -4.66
CA HIS A 2 12.42 4.51 -5.43
C HIS A 2 12.94 5.89 -4.97
N LEU A 3 12.07 6.88 -4.80
CA LEU A 3 12.45 8.21 -4.33
C LEU A 3 13.17 8.18 -2.96
N LEU A 4 12.72 7.34 -2.03
CA LEU A 4 13.37 7.20 -0.73
C LEU A 4 14.74 6.53 -0.85
N LYS A 5 14.87 5.51 -1.68
CA LYS A 5 16.17 4.87 -1.97
C LYS A 5 17.16 5.86 -2.58
N THR A 6 16.74 6.58 -3.62
CA THR A 6 17.57 7.62 -4.27
C THR A 6 17.94 8.73 -3.28
N TYR A 7 17.01 9.17 -2.46
CA TYR A 7 17.30 10.18 -1.42
C TYR A 7 18.36 9.66 -0.43
N LYS A 8 18.18 8.44 0.07
CA LYS A 8 19.11 7.80 0.99
C LYS A 8 20.53 7.72 0.40
N GLU A 9 20.65 7.28 -0.82
CA GLU A 9 21.94 7.14 -1.54
C GLU A 9 22.59 8.50 -1.78
N ASN A 10 21.84 9.48 -2.31
CA ASN A 10 22.38 10.81 -2.62
C ASN A 10 22.77 11.62 -1.38
N ARG A 11 22.05 11.46 -0.29
CA ARG A 11 22.30 12.20 0.96
C ARG A 11 23.17 11.43 1.93
N LYS A 12 23.43 10.14 1.70
CA LYS A 12 24.17 9.23 2.58
C LYS A 12 23.60 9.23 4.00
N VAL A 13 22.28 9.18 4.10
CA VAL A 13 21.55 9.17 5.38
C VAL A 13 20.93 7.81 5.63
N ARG A 14 20.76 7.43 6.89
CA ARG A 14 19.95 6.27 7.29
C ARG A 14 18.48 6.66 7.35
N ILE A 15 17.61 5.74 6.95
CA ILE A 15 16.15 5.89 7.03
C ILE A 15 15.62 4.84 8.00
N TYR A 16 15.02 5.29 9.08
CA TYR A 16 14.29 4.45 10.04
C TYR A 16 12.79 4.58 9.75
N ILE A 17 12.13 3.46 9.57
CA ILE A 17 10.68 3.42 9.35
C ILE A 17 10.00 3.08 10.66
N GLN A 18 9.18 3.99 11.18
CA GLN A 18 8.30 3.74 12.30
C GLN A 18 6.88 3.49 11.79
N VAL A 19 6.44 2.26 11.89
CA VAL A 19 5.04 1.91 11.63
C VAL A 19 4.24 2.20 12.90
N MET A 20 3.29 3.14 12.80
CA MET A 20 2.49 3.58 13.94
C MET A 20 1.21 2.74 14.09
N ASP A 21 0.62 2.33 12.97
CA ASP A 21 -0.65 1.61 12.91
C ASP A 21 -0.59 0.52 11.83
N LEU A 22 -0.39 0.91 10.58
CA LEU A 22 -0.51 0.01 9.44
C LEU A 22 0.62 0.20 8.42
N ALA A 23 1.32 -0.88 8.11
CA ALA A 23 2.19 -0.97 6.93
C ALA A 23 1.81 -2.21 6.11
N ALA A 24 0.66 -2.15 5.45
CA ALA A 24 0.15 -3.22 4.60
C ALA A 24 0.26 -2.85 3.13
N SER A 25 0.48 -3.85 2.27
CA SER A 25 0.53 -3.70 0.81
C SER A 25 1.47 -2.58 0.36
N GLY A 26 0.96 -1.49 -0.23
CA GLY A 26 1.74 -0.31 -0.61
C GLY A 26 2.50 0.35 0.55
N GLY A 27 1.95 0.32 1.77
CA GLY A 27 2.61 0.80 2.97
C GLY A 27 3.86 -0.01 3.29
N TYR A 28 3.78 -1.33 3.24
CA TYR A 28 4.93 -2.21 3.43
C TYR A 28 5.94 -2.09 2.28
N TYR A 29 5.45 -1.98 1.04
CA TYR A 29 6.29 -1.74 -0.14
C TYR A 29 7.17 -0.49 0.03
N ILE A 30 6.61 0.60 0.58
CA ILE A 30 7.36 1.83 0.86
C ILE A 30 8.32 1.63 2.03
N ALA A 31 7.90 0.92 3.09
CA ALA A 31 8.70 0.66 4.28
C ALA A 31 10.01 -0.09 3.96
N LEU A 32 10.02 -0.93 2.94
CA LEU A 32 11.23 -1.62 2.46
C LEU A 32 12.36 -0.68 1.98
N ALA A 33 12.10 0.62 1.80
CA ALA A 33 13.14 1.59 1.50
C ALA A 33 14.00 1.96 2.72
N GLY A 34 13.53 1.66 3.94
CA GLY A 34 14.24 1.92 5.18
C GLY A 34 15.45 1.02 5.39
N ASP A 35 16.35 1.44 6.25
CA ASP A 35 17.44 0.61 6.77
C ASP A 35 16.96 -0.27 7.91
N GLU A 36 15.98 0.24 8.67
CA GLU A 36 15.31 -0.48 9.74
C GLU A 36 13.81 -0.17 9.73
N ILE A 37 13.03 -1.20 10.00
CA ILE A 37 11.57 -1.11 10.12
C ILE A 37 11.21 -1.46 11.56
N ILE A 38 10.67 -0.49 12.28
CA ILE A 38 10.20 -0.63 13.66
C ILE A 38 8.67 -0.53 13.65
N ALA A 39 7.98 -1.48 14.26
CA ALA A 39 6.53 -1.45 14.36
C ALA A 39 6.07 -1.17 15.80
N HIS A 40 5.04 -0.36 15.93
CA HIS A 40 4.32 -0.24 17.20
C HIS A 40 3.74 -1.63 17.59
N PRO A 41 3.66 -1.99 18.87
CA PRO A 41 3.18 -3.31 19.29
C PRO A 41 1.82 -3.74 18.72
N THR A 42 0.96 -2.80 18.38
CA THR A 42 -0.38 -3.04 17.81
C THR A 42 -0.46 -2.83 16.29
N SER A 43 0.67 -2.62 15.63
CA SER A 43 0.69 -2.40 14.18
C SER A 43 0.40 -3.68 13.40
N LEU A 44 -0.22 -3.49 12.23
CA LEU A 44 -0.43 -4.54 11.24
C LEU A 44 0.53 -4.37 10.07
N ILE A 45 1.13 -5.48 9.65
CA ILE A 45 2.17 -5.53 8.61
C ILE A 45 1.79 -6.57 7.57
N GLY A 46 2.25 -6.43 6.35
CA GLY A 46 2.08 -7.48 5.33
C GLY A 46 1.10 -7.10 4.24
N SER A 47 0.02 -7.87 4.05
CA SER A 47 -0.85 -7.79 2.88
C SER A 47 -0.01 -7.78 1.59
N ILE A 48 0.93 -8.73 1.52
CA ILE A 48 1.86 -8.87 0.39
C ILE A 48 1.09 -9.54 -0.73
N GLY A 49 0.53 -8.71 -1.60
CA GLY A 49 -0.34 -9.17 -2.66
C GLY A 49 -0.71 -8.04 -3.61
N VAL A 50 -1.35 -8.40 -4.70
CA VAL A 50 -1.89 -7.47 -5.71
C VAL A 50 -3.31 -7.87 -6.00
N ILE A 51 -4.22 -6.92 -5.95
CA ILE A 51 -5.62 -7.12 -6.33
C ILE A 51 -6.02 -6.14 -7.42
N ALA A 52 -6.96 -6.54 -8.25
CA ALA A 52 -7.69 -5.65 -9.12
C ALA A 52 -9.17 -6.02 -9.08
N LEU A 53 -10.01 -5.02 -8.94
CA LEU A 53 -11.44 -5.18 -8.88
C LEU A 53 -12.07 -4.76 -10.20
N LYS A 54 -13.00 -5.57 -10.69
CA LYS A 54 -13.89 -5.23 -11.79
C LYS A 54 -15.34 -5.45 -11.34
N VAL A 55 -16.10 -4.39 -11.26
CA VAL A 55 -17.56 -4.49 -11.06
C VAL A 55 -18.20 -4.98 -12.36
N ASN A 56 -19.12 -5.92 -12.25
CA ASN A 56 -19.90 -6.40 -13.39
C ASN A 56 -21.37 -6.01 -13.19
N LEU A 57 -21.84 -5.09 -14.03
CA LEU A 57 -23.22 -4.58 -14.02
C LEU A 57 -24.09 -5.17 -15.13
N GLN A 58 -23.61 -6.13 -15.90
CA GLN A 58 -24.30 -6.68 -17.08
C GLN A 58 -25.72 -7.16 -16.75
N GLU A 59 -25.86 -7.96 -15.71
CA GLU A 59 -27.16 -8.48 -15.32
C GLU A 59 -28.12 -7.40 -14.78
N LEU A 60 -27.56 -6.42 -14.04
CA LEU A 60 -28.34 -5.30 -13.55
C LEU A 60 -28.92 -4.48 -14.71
N MET A 61 -28.09 -4.16 -15.69
CA MET A 61 -28.52 -3.40 -16.88
C MET A 61 -29.65 -4.13 -17.62
N THR A 62 -29.52 -5.45 -17.79
CA THR A 62 -30.57 -6.27 -18.39
C THR A 62 -31.88 -6.20 -17.60
N LYS A 63 -31.82 -6.27 -16.26
CA LYS A 63 -33.00 -6.22 -15.39
C LYS A 63 -33.72 -4.87 -15.42
N VAL A 64 -33.01 -3.78 -15.61
CA VAL A 64 -33.60 -2.43 -15.68
C VAL A 64 -33.91 -1.99 -17.12
N GLY A 65 -33.73 -2.86 -18.10
CA GLY A 65 -34.07 -2.58 -19.50
C GLY A 65 -33.13 -1.58 -20.19
N VAL A 66 -31.91 -1.43 -19.72
CA VAL A 66 -30.89 -0.56 -20.32
C VAL A 66 -29.98 -1.38 -21.22
N SER A 67 -29.92 -0.99 -22.51
CA SER A 67 -28.95 -1.51 -23.47
C SER A 67 -27.80 -0.51 -23.67
N TRP A 68 -26.66 -1.02 -24.06
CA TRP A 68 -25.47 -0.22 -24.36
C TRP A 68 -24.80 -0.75 -25.62
N GLU A 69 -24.19 0.14 -26.36
CA GLU A 69 -23.45 -0.19 -27.58
C GLU A 69 -22.01 0.34 -27.47
N ILE A 70 -21.06 -0.43 -27.94
CA ILE A 70 -19.66 -0.05 -28.00
C ILE A 70 -19.14 -0.12 -29.43
N VAL A 71 -18.60 0.99 -29.89
CA VAL A 71 -17.77 1.04 -31.09
C VAL A 71 -16.31 1.12 -30.66
N LYS A 72 -15.49 0.17 -31.07
CA LYS A 72 -14.10 0.05 -30.61
C LYS A 72 -13.13 -0.23 -31.76
N SER A 73 -11.93 0.27 -31.65
CA SER A 73 -10.86 0.09 -32.63
C SER A 73 -10.09 -1.23 -32.49
N GLY A 74 -10.32 -1.97 -31.42
CA GLY A 74 -9.67 -3.27 -31.16
C GLY A 74 -10.45 -4.11 -30.15
N ASP A 75 -10.40 -5.42 -30.29
CA ASP A 75 -11.24 -6.38 -29.58
C ASP A 75 -11.13 -6.28 -28.05
N LYS A 76 -9.95 -5.94 -27.52
CA LYS A 76 -9.67 -5.86 -26.09
C LYS A 76 -9.78 -4.45 -25.51
N LYS A 77 -10.23 -3.45 -26.32
CA LYS A 77 -10.26 -2.05 -25.85
C LYS A 77 -11.26 -1.81 -24.71
N ASP A 78 -12.26 -2.67 -24.60
CA ASP A 78 -13.32 -2.63 -23.60
C ASP A 78 -13.22 -3.75 -22.55
N PHE A 79 -12.06 -4.42 -22.42
CA PHE A 79 -11.95 -5.58 -21.54
C PHE A 79 -12.21 -5.28 -20.05
N MET A 80 -11.99 -4.03 -19.61
CA MET A 80 -12.32 -3.57 -18.26
C MET A 80 -13.73 -2.96 -18.13
N SER A 81 -14.53 -2.97 -19.20
CA SER A 81 -15.92 -2.46 -19.17
C SER A 81 -16.73 -3.15 -18.07
N PRO A 82 -17.44 -2.40 -17.21
CA PRO A 82 -18.33 -2.97 -16.18
C PRO A 82 -19.60 -3.60 -16.79
N PHE A 83 -19.85 -3.38 -18.07
CA PHE A 83 -21.10 -3.80 -18.72
C PHE A 83 -21.02 -5.17 -19.40
N ARG A 84 -19.91 -5.85 -19.31
CA ARG A 84 -19.75 -7.23 -19.75
C ARG A 84 -18.75 -8.02 -18.90
N SER A 85 -18.89 -9.33 -18.89
CA SER A 85 -17.92 -10.21 -18.24
C SER A 85 -16.59 -10.26 -19.01
N PHE A 86 -15.51 -10.66 -18.33
CA PHE A 86 -14.28 -11.05 -19.00
C PHE A 86 -14.50 -12.29 -19.88
N THR A 87 -13.84 -12.29 -21.02
CA THR A 87 -13.58 -13.56 -21.70
C THR A 87 -12.52 -14.36 -20.95
N LYS A 88 -12.40 -15.66 -21.25
CA LYS A 88 -11.36 -16.51 -20.66
C LYS A 88 -9.97 -15.95 -20.95
N GLU A 89 -9.71 -15.60 -22.20
CA GLU A 89 -8.43 -15.03 -22.64
C GLU A 89 -8.11 -13.72 -21.92
N GLU A 90 -9.08 -12.81 -21.80
CA GLU A 90 -8.91 -11.54 -21.10
C GLU A 90 -8.58 -11.75 -19.62
N ARG A 91 -9.24 -12.70 -18.98
CA ARG A 91 -8.95 -13.07 -17.58
C ARG A 91 -7.52 -13.59 -17.44
N GLU A 92 -7.07 -14.46 -18.33
CA GLU A 92 -5.71 -15.01 -18.31
C GLU A 92 -4.65 -13.91 -18.53
N LEU A 93 -4.85 -13.03 -19.50
CA LEU A 93 -3.97 -11.89 -19.77
C LEU A 93 -3.85 -10.97 -18.54
N PHE A 94 -4.99 -10.71 -17.88
CA PHE A 94 -5.04 -9.85 -16.73
C PHE A 94 -4.39 -10.50 -15.51
N GLN A 95 -4.68 -11.80 -15.28
CA GLN A 95 -4.03 -12.57 -14.22
C GLN A 95 -2.52 -12.56 -14.39
N GLY A 96 -1.99 -12.77 -15.58
CA GLY A 96 -0.57 -12.69 -15.83
C GLY A 96 0.05 -11.32 -15.53
N THR A 97 -0.72 -10.24 -15.57
CA THR A 97 -0.25 -8.92 -15.14
C THR A 97 -0.21 -8.81 -13.61
N ILE A 98 -1.24 -9.29 -12.92
CA ILE A 98 -1.27 -9.40 -11.46
C ILE A 98 -0.09 -10.22 -10.95
N ASP A 99 0.17 -11.37 -11.57
CA ASP A 99 1.24 -12.27 -11.18
C ASP A 99 2.62 -11.60 -11.32
N ARG A 100 2.86 -10.85 -12.39
CA ARG A 100 4.12 -10.09 -12.56
C ARG A 100 4.29 -9.00 -11.50
N PHE A 101 3.23 -8.32 -11.13
CA PHE A 101 3.31 -7.30 -10.06
C PHE A 101 3.54 -7.95 -8.69
N HIS A 102 2.90 -9.09 -8.45
CA HIS A 102 3.14 -9.88 -7.23
C HIS A 102 4.59 -10.39 -7.16
N GLU A 103 5.12 -10.98 -8.24
CA GLU A 103 6.52 -11.41 -8.31
C GLU A 103 7.49 -10.26 -8.09
N ARG A 104 7.20 -9.06 -8.62
CA ARG A 104 8.01 -7.87 -8.36
C ARG A 104 8.02 -7.50 -6.88
N PHE A 105 6.86 -7.58 -6.20
CA PHE A 105 6.77 -7.28 -4.77
C PHE A 105 7.58 -8.31 -3.95
N VAL A 106 7.40 -9.60 -4.25
CA VAL A 106 8.17 -10.70 -3.63
C VAL A 106 9.67 -10.50 -3.79
N THR A 107 10.12 -10.18 -5.01
CA THR A 107 11.53 -9.92 -5.31
C THR A 107 12.05 -8.73 -4.50
N LEU A 108 11.28 -7.64 -4.45
CA LEU A 108 11.65 -6.45 -3.70
C LEU A 108 11.82 -6.75 -2.20
N ILE A 109 10.97 -7.59 -1.62
CA ILE A 109 11.10 -8.00 -0.23
C ILE A 109 12.39 -8.79 -0.04
N ALA A 110 12.65 -9.78 -0.87
CA ALA A 110 13.86 -10.61 -0.78
C ALA A 110 15.15 -9.78 -0.94
N GLU A 111 15.13 -8.76 -1.79
CA GLU A 111 16.25 -7.83 -1.99
C GLU A 111 16.51 -6.91 -0.79
N ASN A 112 15.47 -6.55 -0.02
CA ASN A 112 15.56 -5.58 1.07
C ASN A 112 15.44 -6.22 2.46
N ARG A 113 15.13 -7.52 2.54
CA ARG A 113 15.13 -8.33 3.78
C ARG A 113 16.13 -9.45 3.63
N SER A 114 17.41 -9.13 3.89
CA SER A 114 18.56 -10.04 3.66
C SER A 114 18.49 -11.38 4.40
N THR A 115 17.65 -11.47 5.41
CA THR A 115 17.38 -12.69 6.18
C THR A 115 16.35 -13.61 5.54
N LEU A 116 15.70 -13.17 4.46
CA LEU A 116 14.65 -13.91 3.76
C LEU A 116 15.09 -14.20 2.32
N ASN A 117 14.97 -15.45 1.91
CA ASN A 117 15.07 -15.79 0.50
C ASN A 117 13.72 -15.72 -0.22
N ILE A 118 13.74 -15.75 -1.54
CA ILE A 118 12.55 -15.64 -2.39
C ILE A 118 11.50 -16.72 -2.08
N THR A 119 11.93 -17.94 -1.77
CA THR A 119 11.02 -19.05 -1.44
C THR A 119 10.28 -18.79 -0.12
N GLN A 120 11.00 -18.31 0.87
CA GLN A 120 10.39 -17.93 2.15
C GLN A 120 9.42 -16.77 2.00
N VAL A 121 9.79 -15.75 1.21
CA VAL A 121 8.90 -14.60 0.95
C VAL A 121 7.62 -15.06 0.25
N LYS A 122 7.71 -15.97 -0.73
CA LYS A 122 6.52 -16.52 -1.42
C LYS A 122 5.53 -17.19 -0.47
N LEU A 123 6.00 -17.85 0.58
CA LEU A 123 5.14 -18.48 1.59
C LEU A 123 4.41 -17.45 2.47
N LEU A 124 4.94 -16.24 2.56
CA LEU A 124 4.36 -15.13 3.35
C LEU A 124 3.50 -14.20 2.48
N ALA A 125 3.61 -14.32 1.16
CA ALA A 125 3.03 -13.41 0.18
C ALA A 125 1.67 -13.90 -0.37
N ASP A 126 0.81 -14.37 0.54
CA ASP A 126 -0.55 -14.82 0.20
C ASP A 126 -1.64 -13.74 0.43
N GLY A 127 -1.22 -12.53 0.77
CA GLY A 127 -2.10 -11.39 1.00
C GLY A 127 -2.56 -11.20 2.44
N ARG A 128 -2.20 -12.11 3.37
CA ARG A 128 -2.57 -11.93 4.78
C ARG A 128 -1.81 -10.79 5.44
N VAL A 129 -2.37 -10.29 6.55
CA VAL A 129 -1.70 -9.36 7.46
C VAL A 129 -1.16 -10.12 8.67
N PHE A 130 -0.12 -9.56 9.26
CA PHE A 130 0.54 -10.06 10.46
C PHE A 130 0.51 -8.98 11.53
N ASP A 131 0.35 -9.34 12.78
CA ASP A 131 0.64 -8.43 13.89
C ASP A 131 2.15 -8.18 14.02
N ALA A 132 2.53 -7.26 14.89
CA ALA A 132 3.94 -6.85 15.03
C ALA A 132 4.85 -8.01 15.49
N GLU A 133 4.38 -8.88 16.39
CA GLU A 133 5.16 -10.03 16.88
C GLU A 133 5.38 -11.05 15.77
N GLN A 134 4.31 -11.43 15.07
CA GLN A 134 4.39 -12.32 13.92
C GLN A 134 5.32 -11.77 12.84
N ALA A 135 5.16 -10.47 12.50
CA ALA A 135 5.99 -9.83 11.48
C ALA A 135 7.48 -9.80 11.84
N LYS A 136 7.80 -9.64 13.13
CA LYS A 136 9.18 -9.71 13.63
C LYS A 136 9.75 -11.12 13.56
N ASP A 137 8.99 -12.12 14.04
CA ASP A 137 9.41 -13.52 14.00
C ASP A 137 9.65 -14.00 12.57
N LEU A 138 8.79 -13.56 11.65
CA LEU A 138 8.89 -13.81 10.21
C LEU A 138 9.93 -12.92 9.49
N LYS A 139 10.67 -12.07 10.22
CA LYS A 139 11.72 -11.19 9.67
C LYS A 139 11.24 -10.15 8.67
N LEU A 140 9.93 -9.84 8.67
CA LEU A 140 9.37 -8.77 7.86
C LEU A 140 9.70 -7.38 8.41
N ILE A 141 9.93 -7.28 9.72
CA ILE A 141 10.39 -6.07 10.42
C ILE A 141 11.60 -6.39 11.29
N ASP A 142 12.26 -5.34 11.79
CA ASP A 142 13.47 -5.49 12.60
C ASP A 142 13.17 -5.43 14.10
N HIS A 143 12.31 -4.51 14.52
CA HIS A 143 12.02 -4.28 15.94
C HIS A 143 10.54 -3.97 16.17
N ILE A 144 10.14 -4.19 17.44
CA ILE A 144 8.88 -3.70 17.97
C ILE A 144 9.22 -2.64 19.00
N GLY A 145 8.53 -1.50 18.93
CA GLY A 145 8.76 -0.39 19.86
C GLY A 145 7.91 0.83 19.56
N TYR A 146 7.89 1.72 20.52
CA TYR A 146 7.23 3.01 20.42
C TYR A 146 8.13 4.02 19.70
N VAL A 147 7.58 5.16 19.30
CA VAL A 147 8.35 6.25 18.68
C VAL A 147 9.52 6.71 19.58
N THR A 148 9.30 6.74 20.90
CA THR A 148 10.35 7.07 21.87
C THR A 148 11.52 6.11 21.83
N ASP A 149 11.24 4.82 21.67
CA ASP A 149 12.27 3.77 21.60
C ASP A 149 13.06 3.91 20.28
N THR A 150 12.36 4.18 19.19
CA THR A 150 12.99 4.48 17.88
C THR A 150 13.91 5.70 17.97
N LEU A 151 13.47 6.79 18.61
CA LEU A 151 14.31 7.98 18.80
C LEU A 151 15.52 7.69 19.68
N HIS A 152 15.36 6.90 20.72
CA HIS A 152 16.49 6.46 21.57
C HIS A 152 17.50 5.64 20.77
N ARG A 153 17.00 4.69 19.97
CA ARG A 153 17.83 3.89 19.07
C ARG A 153 18.61 4.73 18.08
N ILE A 154 17.95 5.69 17.41
CA ILE A 154 18.63 6.63 16.49
C ILE A 154 19.76 7.40 17.19
N LYS A 155 19.53 7.90 18.41
CA LYS A 155 20.55 8.59 19.19
C LYS A 155 21.75 7.69 19.50
N THR A 156 21.49 6.43 19.82
CA THR A 156 22.53 5.43 20.10
C THR A 156 23.32 5.11 18.85
N ASP A 157 22.65 4.83 17.74
CA ASP A 157 23.27 4.48 16.46
C ASP A 157 24.14 5.61 15.89
N LEU A 158 23.73 6.85 16.10
CA LEU A 158 24.49 8.03 15.68
C LEU A 158 25.49 8.52 16.73
N ASN A 159 25.55 7.87 17.89
CA ASN A 159 26.36 8.28 19.03
C ASN A 159 26.22 9.79 19.36
N ASN A 160 24.98 10.29 19.30
CA ASN A 160 24.66 11.70 19.52
C ASN A 160 23.38 11.85 20.34
N SER A 161 23.52 12.23 21.61
CA SER A 161 22.40 12.47 22.52
C SER A 161 21.63 13.76 22.24
N ASN A 162 22.24 14.72 21.54
CA ASN A 162 21.71 16.09 21.35
C ASN A 162 20.97 16.25 20.01
N LEU A 163 20.42 15.15 19.46
CA LEU A 163 19.64 15.21 18.22
C LEU A 163 18.35 16.01 18.44
N LYS A 164 18.05 16.88 17.48
CA LYS A 164 16.77 17.58 17.40
C LYS A 164 15.84 16.84 16.46
N LEU A 165 14.65 16.54 16.94
CA LEU A 165 13.58 16.02 16.09
C LEU A 165 12.94 17.21 15.35
N VAL A 166 12.97 17.17 14.04
CA VAL A 166 12.34 18.17 13.17
C VAL A 166 11.23 17.49 12.36
N THR A 167 10.04 18.06 12.41
CA THR A 167 8.91 17.54 11.63
C THR A 167 8.65 18.46 10.46
N TYR A 168 8.55 17.89 9.26
CA TYR A 168 8.16 18.60 8.05
C TYR A 168 6.66 18.45 7.81
N HIS A 169 5.98 19.54 7.57
CA HIS A 169 4.57 19.54 7.18
C HIS A 169 4.30 20.59 6.10
N ARG A 170 3.20 20.41 5.38
CA ARG A 170 2.82 21.38 4.35
C ARG A 170 2.24 22.64 4.98
N ASN A 171 2.38 23.79 4.31
CA ASN A 171 1.68 25.01 4.71
C ASN A 171 0.17 24.70 4.84
N ASN A 172 -0.44 25.24 5.89
CA ASN A 172 -1.85 25.02 6.27
C ASN A 172 -2.19 23.60 6.78
N ASP A 173 -1.19 22.77 7.03
CA ASP A 173 -1.35 21.42 7.55
C ASP A 173 -0.70 21.32 8.94
N PHE A 174 -1.11 22.22 9.84
CA PHE A 174 -0.54 22.27 11.17
C PHE A 174 -1.00 21.05 11.99
N ARG A 175 -0.02 20.34 12.52
CA ARG A 175 -0.25 19.22 13.43
C ARG A 175 0.37 19.54 14.78
N GLY A 176 -0.44 19.52 15.82
CA GLY A 176 0.00 19.80 17.19
C GLY A 176 1.03 18.80 17.72
N ASN A 177 1.03 17.58 17.18
CA ASN A 177 1.99 16.52 17.51
C ASN A 177 2.02 15.43 16.42
N ILE A 178 2.97 14.50 16.53
CA ILE A 178 3.16 13.39 15.57
C ILE A 178 1.98 12.39 15.52
N TYR A 179 1.11 12.41 16.51
CA TYR A 179 -0.08 11.54 16.59
C TYR A 179 -1.34 12.23 16.06
N SER A 180 -1.29 13.52 15.71
CA SER A 180 -2.45 14.23 15.18
C SER A 180 -2.84 13.65 13.82
N GLN A 181 -4.04 13.11 13.75
CA GLN A 181 -4.62 12.68 12.47
C GLN A 181 -5.01 13.88 11.63
N PHE A 182 -4.97 13.70 10.32
CA PHE A 182 -5.43 14.68 9.36
C PHE A 182 -6.96 14.86 9.51
N GLN A 183 -7.39 15.87 10.23
CA GLN A 183 -8.78 16.29 10.12
C GLN A 183 -8.91 17.07 8.80
N LYS A 184 -9.41 16.42 7.75
CA LYS A 184 -9.93 17.18 6.61
C LYS A 184 -11.01 18.13 7.17
N PRO A 185 -10.97 19.42 6.80
CA PRO A 185 -12.09 20.29 7.17
C PRO A 185 -13.36 19.62 6.64
N THR A 186 -14.27 19.30 7.52
CA THR A 186 -15.61 18.84 7.16
C THR A 186 -16.28 19.97 6.42
N SER A 187 -16.30 19.89 5.10
CA SER A 187 -17.21 20.73 4.32
C SER A 187 -18.61 20.27 4.65
N PHE A 188 -19.35 21.12 5.38
CA PHE A 188 -20.78 20.93 5.55
C PHE A 188 -21.47 21.16 4.20
N ASN A 189 -21.61 20.13 3.42
CA ASN A 189 -22.50 20.14 2.27
C ASN A 189 -23.93 19.93 2.80
N LEU A 190 -24.76 20.95 2.75
CA LEU A 190 -26.17 20.91 3.15
C LEU A 190 -27.02 19.91 2.34
N ILE A 191 -26.52 19.46 1.20
CA ILE A 191 -27.12 18.40 0.38
C ILE A 191 -25.97 17.53 -0.09
N ASN A 192 -25.74 16.44 0.61
CA ASN A 192 -24.82 15.39 0.18
C ASN A 192 -25.68 14.29 -0.48
N LEU A 193 -25.98 14.47 -1.76
CA LEU A 193 -26.48 13.38 -2.59
C LEU A 193 -25.29 12.45 -2.89
N ASP A 194 -24.90 11.69 -1.89
CA ASP A 194 -24.01 10.56 -2.09
C ASP A 194 -24.82 9.45 -2.75
N LEU A 195 -24.82 9.46 -4.08
CA LEU A 195 -25.42 8.41 -4.89
C LEU A 195 -24.66 7.08 -4.76
N GLY A 196 -23.67 7.00 -3.86
CA GLY A 196 -22.81 5.82 -3.71
C GLY A 196 -21.98 5.50 -4.96
N PHE A 197 -21.96 6.41 -5.93
CA PHE A 197 -21.33 6.21 -7.22
C PHE A 197 -20.07 7.07 -7.31
N ASN A 198 -18.92 6.46 -7.07
CA ASN A 198 -17.65 7.08 -7.34
C ASN A 198 -17.20 6.69 -8.76
N PRO A 199 -17.23 7.61 -9.75
CA PRO A 199 -16.80 7.29 -11.12
C PRO A 199 -15.38 6.75 -11.19
N ASN A 200 -14.52 7.12 -10.23
CA ASN A 200 -13.15 6.63 -10.13
C ASN A 200 -13.09 5.17 -9.61
N ALA A 201 -14.12 4.67 -8.94
CA ALA A 201 -14.19 3.27 -8.52
C ALA A 201 -14.37 2.30 -9.70
N LEU A 202 -14.75 2.80 -10.87
CA LEU A 202 -14.88 2.03 -12.10
C LEU A 202 -13.60 2.01 -12.93
N SER A 203 -12.60 2.81 -12.58
CA SER A 203 -11.29 2.78 -13.25
C SER A 203 -10.46 1.61 -12.71
N PRO A 204 -9.84 0.81 -13.57
CA PRO A 204 -8.95 -0.26 -13.14
C PRO A 204 -7.66 0.35 -12.60
N TYR A 205 -7.55 0.42 -11.28
CA TYR A 205 -6.29 0.75 -10.64
C TYR A 205 -5.59 -0.54 -10.24
N PHE A 206 -4.36 -0.70 -10.67
CA PHE A 206 -3.45 -1.68 -10.07
C PHE A 206 -2.88 -1.02 -8.82
N LEU A 207 -3.37 -1.43 -7.69
CA LEU A 207 -3.01 -0.78 -6.44
C LEU A 207 -2.48 -1.82 -5.45
N TYR A 208 -1.36 -1.50 -4.85
CA TYR A 208 -0.98 -2.05 -3.57
C TYR A 208 -1.79 -1.30 -2.51
N ILE A 209 -3.06 -1.67 -2.36
CA ILE A 209 -3.95 -1.09 -1.35
C ILE A 209 -4.39 -2.21 -0.42
N TRP A 210 -4.43 -1.87 0.85
CA TRP A 210 -5.23 -2.59 1.81
C TRP A 210 -6.57 -1.86 1.95
N SER A 211 -7.66 -2.58 1.76
CA SER A 211 -9.02 -2.12 2.03
C SER A 211 -9.59 -3.03 3.11
N PRO A 212 -9.96 -2.51 4.29
CA PRO A 212 -10.57 -3.30 5.34
C PRO A 212 -11.93 -3.83 4.91
#